data_f381a01767edc501f9933b8b830430b6
#
_entry.id   f381a01767edc501f9933b8b830430b6
#
_cell.length_a   1.000
_cell.length_b   1.000
_cell.length_c   1.000
_cell.angle_alpha   90.00
_cell.angle_beta   90.00
_cell.angle_gamma   90.00
#
_symmetry.space_group_name_H-M   'P 1'
#
loop_
_entity.id
_entity.type
_entity.pdbx_description
1 polymer ?
#
loop_
_entity_poly.entity_id
_entity_poly.type
_entity_poly.pdbx_seq_one_letter_code
_entity_poly.pdbx_strand_id
1 'polypeptide(L)'
;MAEAIQLKTRGELQAMRAAGRLLADAIAAGRAAVAPGVSTMDVNDAIATAIAEGGGTSNFLHYGAHGADPGFPATICASVNDEVVHGIPSATRTLVEGDLFSIDAGCILGGWHADSAVSMHVGAPDSEHAAEEVDLVAACERAMWVGISAARPNGRLGDISAAIEQSVAWSSRADGRRYGSVAGYGGHGIGTAMHMAPYVANQGRRGKGPRLAPGTALAIEPMLTLGRPATRVLADKWTVVTKDGARAAHWEHSIGIGEDGLCVLTAPDGGAAGLRPFGVTPVSLD
;
A
#
# COMPACT_ATOMS: atom_id res chain seq x y z
N MET A 1 -11.24 5.90 -24.88
CA MET A 1 -10.36 7.05 -24.57
C MET A 1 -9.71 6.73 -23.23
N ALA A 2 -8.40 7.02 -23.04
CA ALA A 2 -7.78 6.85 -21.71
C ALA A 2 -8.49 7.81 -20.74
N GLU A 3 -8.80 7.33 -19.55
CA GLU A 3 -9.40 8.15 -18.49
C GLU A 3 -8.44 9.29 -18.11
N ALA A 4 -8.96 10.49 -17.90
CA ALA A 4 -8.15 11.65 -17.58
C ALA A 4 -7.66 11.61 -16.14
N ILE A 5 -6.39 11.97 -15.93
CA ILE A 5 -5.84 12.10 -14.59
C ILE A 5 -6.49 13.30 -13.90
N GLN A 6 -7.07 13.08 -12.71
CA GLN A 6 -7.58 14.16 -11.88
C GLN A 6 -6.42 14.95 -11.25
N LEU A 7 -6.28 16.20 -11.62
CA LEU A 7 -5.29 17.10 -11.01
C LEU A 7 -5.92 17.84 -9.85
N LYS A 8 -5.26 17.88 -8.72
CA LYS A 8 -5.67 18.52 -7.47
C LYS A 8 -4.98 19.88 -7.34
N THR A 9 -5.72 20.85 -6.86
CA THR A 9 -5.14 22.10 -6.36
C THR A 9 -4.32 21.85 -5.09
N ARG A 10 -3.51 22.82 -4.66
CA ARG A 10 -2.78 22.72 -3.39
C ARG A 10 -3.73 22.49 -2.20
N GLY A 11 -4.87 23.19 -2.16
CA GLY A 11 -5.84 23.02 -1.08
C GLY A 11 -6.48 21.63 -1.05
N GLU A 12 -6.70 21.01 -2.22
CA GLU A 12 -7.20 19.64 -2.32
C GLU A 12 -6.13 18.63 -1.90
N LEU A 13 -4.84 18.85 -2.23
CA LEU A 13 -3.75 18.03 -1.71
C LEU A 13 -3.61 18.15 -0.19
N GLN A 14 -3.87 19.33 0.40
CA GLN A 14 -3.92 19.52 1.86
C GLN A 14 -5.10 18.75 2.48
N ALA A 15 -6.27 18.76 1.85
CA ALA A 15 -7.41 17.95 2.29
C ALA A 15 -7.12 16.44 2.20
N MET A 16 -6.46 15.98 1.13
CA MET A 16 -5.97 14.60 1.03
C MET A 16 -4.90 14.28 2.10
N ARG A 17 -4.03 15.25 2.43
CA ARG A 17 -3.05 15.09 3.51
C ARG A 17 -3.74 14.90 4.86
N ALA A 18 -4.83 15.62 5.14
CA ALA A 18 -5.62 15.41 6.36
C ALA A 18 -6.21 13.98 6.42
N ALA A 19 -6.76 13.47 5.30
CA ALA A 19 -7.22 12.08 5.21
C ALA A 19 -6.06 11.09 5.40
N GLY A 20 -4.91 11.37 4.81
CA GLY A 20 -3.71 10.53 4.94
C GLY A 20 -3.15 10.47 6.36
N ARG A 21 -3.21 11.57 7.12
CA ARG A 21 -2.81 11.60 8.54
C ARG A 21 -3.77 10.77 9.40
N LEU A 22 -5.08 10.94 9.19
CA LEU A 22 -6.07 10.11 9.86
C LEU A 22 -5.81 8.62 9.60
N LEU A 23 -5.54 8.26 8.35
CA LEU A 23 -5.24 6.87 8.02
C LEU A 23 -3.94 6.37 8.66
N ALA A 24 -2.89 7.21 8.71
CA ALA A 24 -1.65 6.86 9.37
C ALA A 24 -1.85 6.57 10.87
N ASP A 25 -2.66 7.39 11.55
CA ASP A 25 -3.02 7.18 12.96
C ASP A 25 -3.84 5.89 13.15
N ALA A 26 -4.79 5.63 12.24
CA ALA A 26 -5.59 4.40 12.25
C ALA A 26 -4.73 3.13 12.02
N ILE A 27 -3.81 3.16 11.05
CA ILE A 27 -2.87 2.05 10.82
C ILE A 27 -1.97 1.86 12.05
N ALA A 28 -1.53 2.93 12.72
CA ALA A 28 -0.74 2.84 13.94
C ALA A 28 -1.53 2.15 15.06
N ALA A 29 -2.83 2.45 15.22
CA ALA A 29 -3.71 1.76 16.17
C ALA A 29 -3.87 0.27 15.82
N GLY A 30 -4.08 -0.07 14.55
CA GLY A 30 -4.14 -1.47 14.08
C GLY A 30 -2.84 -2.22 14.36
N ARG A 31 -1.68 -1.61 14.04
CA ARG A 31 -0.37 -2.21 14.33
C ARG A 31 -0.15 -2.47 15.83
N ALA A 32 -0.61 -1.56 16.69
CA ALA A 32 -0.53 -1.73 18.14
C ALA A 32 -1.42 -2.86 18.67
N ALA A 33 -2.48 -3.22 17.95
CA ALA A 33 -3.36 -4.34 18.26
C ALA A 33 -2.79 -5.70 17.81
N VAL A 34 -1.81 -5.73 16.91
CA VAL A 34 -1.24 -6.98 16.39
C VAL A 34 -0.43 -7.69 17.46
N ALA A 35 -0.87 -8.89 17.84
CA ALA A 35 -0.16 -9.79 18.75
C ALA A 35 -0.59 -11.25 18.50
N PRO A 36 0.23 -12.24 18.89
CA PRO A 36 -0.20 -13.63 18.90
C PRO A 36 -1.47 -13.81 19.74
N GLY A 37 -2.45 -14.55 19.22
CA GLY A 37 -3.75 -14.77 19.87
C GLY A 37 -4.85 -13.77 19.50
N VAL A 38 -4.52 -12.65 18.85
CA VAL A 38 -5.49 -11.65 18.36
C VAL A 38 -6.07 -12.13 17.01
N SER A 39 -7.36 -11.92 16.80
CA SER A 39 -7.96 -12.21 15.49
C SER A 39 -7.72 -11.09 14.49
N THR A 40 -7.74 -11.42 13.20
CA THR A 40 -7.64 -10.38 12.15
C THR A 40 -8.84 -9.43 12.17
N MET A 41 -9.97 -9.85 12.73
CA MET A 41 -11.13 -8.97 12.95
C MET A 41 -10.88 -7.95 14.08
N ASP A 42 -10.19 -8.32 15.16
CA ASP A 42 -9.84 -7.37 16.23
C ASP A 42 -8.95 -6.23 15.70
N VAL A 43 -8.03 -6.54 14.76
CA VAL A 43 -7.21 -5.53 14.08
C VAL A 43 -8.06 -4.64 13.18
N ASN A 44 -9.01 -5.24 12.44
CA ASN A 44 -9.99 -4.49 11.65
C ASN A 44 -10.77 -3.50 12.51
N ASP A 45 -11.26 -3.94 13.67
CA ASP A 45 -12.12 -3.14 14.56
C ASP A 45 -11.31 -1.99 15.19
N ALA A 46 -10.04 -2.19 15.52
CA ALA A 46 -9.16 -1.14 16.00
C ALA A 46 -8.98 -0.03 14.95
N ILE A 47 -8.76 -0.39 13.68
CA ILE A 47 -8.62 0.57 12.58
C ILE A 47 -9.94 1.26 12.27
N ALA A 48 -11.04 0.49 12.21
CA ALA A 48 -12.38 1.03 11.97
C ALA A 48 -12.78 2.06 13.02
N THR A 49 -12.49 1.76 14.30
CA THR A 49 -12.73 2.68 15.41
C THR A 49 -11.93 3.96 15.27
N ALA A 50 -10.62 3.87 14.99
CA ALA A 50 -9.75 5.04 14.85
C ALA A 50 -10.18 5.94 13.65
N ILE A 51 -10.56 5.33 12.53
CA ILE A 51 -11.10 6.08 11.37
C ILE A 51 -12.38 6.82 11.76
N ALA A 52 -13.32 6.15 12.45
CA ALA A 52 -14.59 6.73 12.83
C ALA A 52 -14.42 7.86 13.86
N GLU A 53 -13.57 7.68 14.89
CA GLU A 53 -13.25 8.69 15.89
C GLU A 53 -12.60 9.93 15.28
N GLY A 54 -11.81 9.77 14.21
CA GLY A 54 -11.24 10.87 13.46
C GLY A 54 -12.18 11.51 12.44
N GLY A 55 -13.47 11.09 12.42
CA GLY A 55 -14.51 11.66 11.54
C GLY A 55 -14.46 11.17 10.09
N GLY A 56 -13.68 10.13 9.80
CA GLY A 56 -13.59 9.48 8.50
C GLY A 56 -14.55 8.30 8.36
N THR A 57 -14.58 7.73 7.16
CA THR A 57 -15.25 6.46 6.84
C THR A 57 -14.31 5.56 6.05
N SER A 58 -14.50 4.24 6.11
CA SER A 58 -13.74 3.31 5.26
C SER A 58 -14.11 3.49 3.79
N ASN A 59 -13.12 3.39 2.89
CA ASN A 59 -13.34 3.29 1.45
C ASN A 59 -13.25 1.86 0.92
N PHE A 60 -12.93 0.87 1.79
CA PHE A 60 -12.90 -0.56 1.46
C PHE A 60 -14.24 -1.23 1.75
N LEU A 61 -14.87 -0.91 2.89
CA LEU A 61 -16.16 -1.49 3.25
C LEU A 61 -17.20 -1.25 2.15
N HIS A 62 -17.77 -2.34 1.62
CA HIS A 62 -18.70 -2.35 0.48
C HIS A 62 -18.09 -1.92 -0.87
N TYR A 63 -16.76 -1.86 -0.98
CA TYR A 63 -16.12 -1.59 -2.27
C TYR A 63 -16.55 -2.65 -3.30
N GLY A 64 -16.87 -2.20 -4.51
CA GLY A 64 -17.34 -3.09 -5.58
C GLY A 64 -18.76 -3.63 -5.42
N ALA A 65 -19.54 -3.15 -4.44
CA ALA A 65 -20.93 -3.57 -4.25
C ALA A 65 -21.75 -3.36 -5.54
N HIS A 66 -22.45 -4.40 -5.99
CA HIS A 66 -23.27 -4.33 -7.20
C HIS A 66 -24.44 -5.32 -7.12
N GLY A 67 -25.67 -4.83 -7.30
CA GLY A 67 -26.87 -5.66 -7.22
C GLY A 67 -27.01 -6.35 -5.86
N ALA A 68 -26.98 -7.68 -5.83
CA ALA A 68 -27.04 -8.49 -4.61
C ALA A 68 -25.66 -8.76 -3.98
N ASP A 69 -24.57 -8.38 -4.64
CA ASP A 69 -23.20 -8.52 -4.12
C ASP A 69 -22.91 -7.34 -3.15
N PRO A 70 -22.62 -7.62 -1.86
CA PRO A 70 -22.41 -6.57 -0.87
C PRO A 70 -21.05 -5.88 -1.02
N GLY A 71 -20.20 -6.33 -1.95
CA GLY A 71 -18.81 -5.85 -2.09
C GLY A 71 -17.88 -6.37 -1.00
N PHE A 72 -16.72 -5.73 -0.83
CA PHE A 72 -15.74 -6.13 0.17
C PHE A 72 -16.33 -5.97 1.59
N PRO A 73 -16.24 -6.99 2.47
CA PRO A 73 -17.06 -7.03 3.69
C PRO A 73 -16.41 -6.37 4.92
N ALA A 74 -15.27 -5.70 4.79
CA ALA A 74 -14.50 -5.21 5.93
C ALA A 74 -13.88 -3.82 5.69
N THR A 75 -13.37 -3.21 6.76
CA THR A 75 -12.71 -1.89 6.72
C THR A 75 -11.27 -1.98 6.23
N ILE A 76 -10.61 -3.12 6.44
CA ILE A 76 -9.22 -3.36 6.01
C ILE A 76 -9.12 -4.65 5.21
N CYS A 77 -8.06 -4.78 4.40
CA CYS A 77 -7.56 -6.08 3.99
C CYS A 77 -6.54 -6.56 5.04
N ALA A 78 -6.71 -7.81 5.49
CA ALA A 78 -5.88 -8.45 6.51
C ALA A 78 -5.26 -9.73 5.92
N SER A 79 -4.13 -9.55 5.23
CA SER A 79 -3.50 -10.64 4.45
C SER A 79 -2.40 -11.32 5.27
N VAL A 80 -2.48 -12.63 5.42
CA VAL A 80 -1.59 -13.42 6.27
C VAL A 80 -0.78 -14.40 5.43
N ASN A 81 0.54 -14.37 5.57
CA ASN A 81 1.47 -15.36 5.01
C ASN A 81 1.52 -15.36 3.48
N ASP A 82 0.88 -16.33 2.83
CA ASP A 82 0.82 -16.47 1.37
C ASP A 82 -0.30 -15.63 0.73
N GLU A 83 -1.11 -14.95 1.54
CA GLU A 83 -2.09 -13.98 1.07
C GLU A 83 -1.36 -12.70 0.65
N VAL A 84 -1.45 -12.38 -0.62
CA VAL A 84 -0.75 -11.22 -1.20
C VAL A 84 -1.48 -9.92 -0.88
N VAL A 85 -2.80 -9.89 -1.17
CA VAL A 85 -3.71 -8.77 -0.95
C VAL A 85 -5.14 -9.25 -0.75
N HIS A 86 -6.00 -8.35 -0.30
CA HIS A 86 -7.45 -8.52 -0.17
C HIS A 86 -7.87 -9.66 0.78
N GLY A 87 -7.01 -10.05 1.74
CA GLY A 87 -7.39 -10.98 2.80
C GLY A 87 -8.57 -10.42 3.59
N ILE A 88 -9.66 -11.23 3.74
CA ILE A 88 -10.85 -10.80 4.49
C ILE A 88 -10.62 -11.01 5.98
N PRO A 89 -10.72 -9.95 6.82
CA PRO A 89 -10.67 -10.10 8.29
C PRO A 89 -11.72 -11.07 8.82
N SER A 90 -11.34 -11.87 9.81
CA SER A 90 -12.22 -12.88 10.40
C SER A 90 -11.98 -13.02 11.90
N ALA A 91 -13.06 -13.15 12.68
CA ALA A 91 -12.99 -13.43 14.10
C ALA A 91 -12.44 -14.84 14.42
N THR A 92 -12.42 -15.73 13.43
CA THR A 92 -11.89 -17.10 13.57
C THR A 92 -10.46 -17.24 13.04
N ARG A 93 -9.90 -16.24 12.36
CA ARG A 93 -8.50 -16.20 11.91
C ARG A 93 -7.65 -15.54 12.97
N THR A 94 -7.09 -16.36 13.86
CA THR A 94 -6.18 -15.91 14.93
C THR A 94 -4.76 -15.83 14.39
N LEU A 95 -4.10 -14.70 14.66
CA LEU A 95 -2.69 -14.50 14.37
C LEU A 95 -1.83 -15.31 15.34
N VAL A 96 -0.77 -15.91 14.82
CA VAL A 96 0.17 -16.70 15.63
C VAL A 96 1.58 -16.11 15.53
N GLU A 97 2.43 -16.48 16.48
CA GLU A 97 3.84 -16.08 16.48
C GLU A 97 4.50 -16.42 15.15
N GLY A 98 5.24 -15.49 14.56
CA GLY A 98 5.93 -15.68 13.29
C GLY A 98 5.07 -15.55 12.03
N ASP A 99 3.76 -15.27 12.12
CA ASP A 99 2.99 -14.93 10.92
C ASP A 99 3.55 -13.66 10.27
N LEU A 100 3.65 -13.66 8.95
CA LEU A 100 3.85 -12.45 8.17
C LEU A 100 2.47 -11.86 7.86
N PHE A 101 2.21 -10.66 8.37
CA PHE A 101 0.90 -10.02 8.32
C PHE A 101 0.97 -8.67 7.61
N SER A 102 0.10 -8.49 6.62
CA SER A 102 -0.08 -7.22 5.90
C SER A 102 -1.42 -6.61 6.26
N ILE A 103 -1.38 -5.38 6.76
CA ILE A 103 -2.55 -4.51 6.94
C ILE A 103 -2.58 -3.56 5.76
N ASP A 104 -3.69 -3.54 5.05
CA ASP A 104 -3.98 -2.58 4.01
C ASP A 104 -5.31 -1.90 4.34
N ALA A 105 -5.32 -0.59 4.39
CA ALA A 105 -6.45 0.19 4.85
C ALA A 105 -6.58 1.50 4.08
N GLY A 106 -7.83 1.91 3.90
CA GLY A 106 -8.11 3.19 3.31
C GLY A 106 -9.27 3.91 4.00
N CYS A 107 -9.26 5.25 3.91
CA CYS A 107 -10.32 6.07 4.46
C CYS A 107 -10.76 7.21 3.54
N ILE A 108 -11.94 7.76 3.85
CA ILE A 108 -12.47 8.98 3.25
C ILE A 108 -12.62 10.01 4.37
N LEU A 109 -12.04 11.20 4.18
CA LEU A 109 -12.26 12.34 5.04
C LEU A 109 -12.58 13.58 4.20
N GLY A 110 -13.72 14.22 4.47
CA GLY A 110 -14.16 15.39 3.70
C GLY A 110 -14.31 15.14 2.19
N GLY A 111 -14.62 13.90 1.77
CA GLY A 111 -14.75 13.48 0.36
C GLY A 111 -13.43 13.12 -0.33
N TRP A 112 -12.30 13.14 0.39
CA TRP A 112 -10.99 12.77 -0.14
C TRP A 112 -10.54 11.42 0.39
N HIS A 113 -10.04 10.57 -0.52
CA HIS A 113 -9.56 9.23 -0.23
C HIS A 113 -8.07 9.25 0.13
N ALA A 114 -7.70 8.36 1.05
CA ALA A 114 -6.33 7.97 1.36
C ALA A 114 -6.26 6.44 1.38
N ASP A 115 -5.09 5.89 1.00
CA ASP A 115 -4.81 4.47 0.91
C ASP A 115 -3.38 4.18 1.35
N SER A 116 -3.17 3.11 2.14
CA SER A 116 -1.84 2.76 2.64
C SER A 116 -1.79 1.34 3.20
N ALA A 117 -0.68 0.64 2.95
CA ALA A 117 -0.44 -0.71 3.47
C ALA A 117 0.93 -0.85 4.13
N VAL A 118 1.00 -1.76 5.11
CA VAL A 118 2.23 -2.12 5.82
C VAL A 118 2.29 -3.62 6.06
N SER A 119 3.47 -4.21 5.95
CA SER A 119 3.72 -5.60 6.33
C SER A 119 4.60 -5.69 7.57
N MET A 120 4.32 -6.66 8.45
CA MET A 120 5.07 -6.89 9.67
C MET A 120 4.99 -8.35 10.10
N HIS A 121 5.89 -8.77 10.99
CA HIS A 121 5.75 -10.04 11.68
C HIS A 121 4.85 -9.89 12.91
N VAL A 122 4.11 -10.93 13.21
CA VAL A 122 3.33 -11.07 14.45
C VAL A 122 4.29 -11.64 15.51
N GLY A 123 4.58 -10.85 16.54
CA GLY A 123 5.61 -11.20 17.52
C GLY A 123 7.02 -11.21 16.94
N ALA A 124 7.85 -12.15 17.37
CA ALA A 124 9.19 -12.35 16.82
C ALA A 124 9.12 -13.20 15.54
N PRO A 125 9.94 -12.91 14.51
CA PRO A 125 10.06 -13.83 13.38
C PRO A 125 10.70 -15.14 13.89
N ASP A 126 9.92 -16.20 14.00
CA ASP A 126 10.31 -17.50 14.59
C ASP A 126 10.04 -18.66 13.61
N SER A 127 10.30 -18.45 12.34
CA SER A 127 10.21 -19.50 11.33
C SER A 127 11.60 -19.97 10.89
N GLU A 128 11.69 -21.17 10.32
CA GLU A 128 12.90 -21.65 9.62
C GLU A 128 13.33 -20.66 8.51
N HIS A 129 12.38 -19.83 8.03
CA HIS A 129 12.58 -18.84 6.98
C HIS A 129 12.55 -17.40 7.50
N ALA A 130 12.60 -17.17 8.82
CA ALA A 130 12.46 -15.84 9.43
C ALA A 130 13.39 -14.77 8.78
N ALA A 131 14.66 -15.09 8.54
CA ALA A 131 15.57 -14.16 7.89
C ALA A 131 15.13 -13.78 6.46
N GLU A 132 14.58 -14.74 5.70
CA GLU A 132 14.10 -14.51 4.34
C GLU A 132 12.84 -13.64 4.32
N GLU A 133 11.97 -13.81 5.30
CA GLU A 133 10.75 -13.03 5.46
C GLU A 133 11.07 -11.60 5.91
N VAL A 134 12.03 -11.41 6.80
CA VAL A 134 12.54 -10.07 7.19
C VAL A 134 13.10 -9.35 5.97
N ASP A 135 13.92 -10.02 5.17
CA ASP A 135 14.48 -9.46 3.95
C ASP A 135 13.39 -9.13 2.92
N LEU A 136 12.36 -9.99 2.78
CA LEU A 136 11.21 -9.74 1.90
C LEU A 136 10.46 -8.45 2.28
N VAL A 137 10.13 -8.30 3.57
CA VAL A 137 9.43 -7.09 4.08
C VAL A 137 10.26 -5.85 3.79
N ALA A 138 11.57 -5.91 4.12
CA ALA A 138 12.48 -4.78 3.88
C ALA A 138 12.67 -4.47 2.39
N ALA A 139 12.74 -5.50 1.52
CA ALA A 139 12.83 -5.33 0.08
C ALA A 139 11.57 -4.69 -0.50
N CYS A 140 10.38 -5.07 -0.01
CA CYS A 140 9.10 -4.51 -0.43
C CYS A 140 8.96 -3.05 0.00
N GLU A 141 9.23 -2.74 1.26
CA GLU A 141 9.25 -1.36 1.77
C GLU A 141 10.23 -0.49 0.99
N ARG A 142 11.47 -0.97 0.79
CA ARG A 142 12.48 -0.28 0.01
C ARG A 142 12.00 -0.02 -1.43
N ALA A 143 11.35 -0.98 -2.08
CA ALA A 143 10.84 -0.83 -3.44
C ALA A 143 9.81 0.28 -3.52
N MET A 144 8.90 0.39 -2.54
CA MET A 144 7.94 1.48 -2.43
C MET A 144 8.66 2.84 -2.29
N TRP A 145 9.59 2.99 -1.34
CA TRP A 145 10.30 4.25 -1.13
C TRP A 145 11.15 4.68 -2.32
N VAL A 146 11.81 3.72 -3.00
CA VAL A 146 12.56 3.99 -4.24
C VAL A 146 11.61 4.44 -5.36
N GLY A 147 10.44 3.81 -5.48
CA GLY A 147 9.39 4.24 -6.41
C GLY A 147 8.93 5.67 -6.13
N ILE A 148 8.59 5.96 -4.88
CA ILE A 148 8.17 7.30 -4.43
C ILE A 148 9.28 8.34 -4.70
N SER A 149 10.54 8.03 -4.41
CA SER A 149 11.67 8.94 -4.64
C SER A 149 11.88 9.31 -6.12
N ALA A 150 11.38 8.48 -7.04
CA ALA A 150 11.41 8.74 -8.48
C ALA A 150 10.24 9.61 -8.98
N ALA A 151 9.20 9.80 -8.15
CA ALA A 151 8.06 10.66 -8.47
C ALA A 151 8.48 12.13 -8.40
N ARG A 152 8.56 12.79 -9.54
CA ARG A 152 8.98 14.21 -9.64
C ARG A 152 7.96 15.02 -10.41
N PRO A 153 7.74 16.29 -10.05
CA PRO A 153 6.95 17.21 -10.86
C PRO A 153 7.44 17.18 -12.31
N ASN A 154 6.49 16.99 -13.22
CA ASN A 154 6.75 16.89 -14.67
C ASN A 154 7.58 15.67 -15.14
N GLY A 155 7.92 14.72 -14.26
CA GLY A 155 8.48 13.41 -14.62
C GLY A 155 7.48 12.54 -15.38
N ARG A 156 7.81 11.27 -15.54
CA ARG A 156 6.94 10.29 -16.20
C ARG A 156 6.53 9.17 -15.24
N LEU A 157 5.33 8.66 -15.39
CA LEU A 157 4.83 7.55 -14.58
C LEU A 157 5.77 6.32 -14.63
N GLY A 158 6.31 6.02 -15.81
CA GLY A 158 7.26 4.94 -16.00
C GLY A 158 8.60 5.11 -15.27
N ASP A 159 8.91 6.31 -14.77
CA ASP A 159 10.09 6.52 -13.92
C ASP A 159 9.88 5.86 -12.56
N ILE A 160 8.67 5.94 -12.00
CA ILE A 160 8.25 5.24 -10.77
C ILE A 160 8.32 3.72 -10.97
N SER A 161 7.64 3.20 -11.99
CA SER A 161 7.59 1.77 -12.29
C SER A 161 8.99 1.16 -12.50
N ALA A 162 9.85 1.84 -13.26
CA ALA A 162 11.23 1.40 -13.49
C ALA A 162 12.08 1.45 -12.20
N ALA A 163 11.85 2.42 -11.33
CA ALA A 163 12.55 2.55 -10.06
C ALA A 163 12.19 1.40 -9.09
N ILE A 164 10.90 1.05 -9.01
CA ILE A 164 10.42 -0.12 -8.23
C ILE A 164 11.08 -1.39 -8.76
N GLU A 165 10.99 -1.67 -10.06
CA GLU A 165 11.57 -2.87 -10.69
C GLU A 165 13.08 -2.97 -10.46
N GLN A 166 13.82 -1.87 -10.60
CA GLN A 166 15.26 -1.83 -10.35
C GLN A 166 15.59 -2.06 -8.87
N SER A 167 14.78 -1.54 -7.94
CA SER A 167 14.93 -1.76 -6.50
C SER A 167 14.76 -3.24 -6.16
N VAL A 168 13.71 -3.90 -6.68
CA VAL A 168 13.47 -5.33 -6.49
C VAL A 168 14.63 -6.17 -7.03
N ALA A 169 15.12 -5.83 -8.23
CA ALA A 169 16.28 -6.52 -8.81
C ALA A 169 17.57 -6.28 -8.01
N TRP A 170 17.74 -5.11 -7.41
CA TRP A 170 18.87 -4.82 -6.53
C TRP A 170 18.78 -5.64 -5.23
N SER A 171 17.64 -5.63 -4.53
CA SER A 171 17.42 -6.40 -3.31
C SER A 171 17.62 -7.90 -3.58
N SER A 172 17.09 -8.44 -4.69
CA SER A 172 17.29 -9.84 -5.07
C SER A 172 18.78 -10.23 -5.17
N ARG A 173 19.62 -9.34 -5.70
CA ARG A 173 21.06 -9.59 -5.78
C ARG A 173 21.76 -9.42 -4.42
N ALA A 174 21.39 -8.41 -3.66
CA ALA A 174 21.98 -8.10 -2.36
C ALA A 174 21.75 -9.24 -1.36
N ASP A 175 20.53 -9.78 -1.36
CA ASP A 175 20.09 -10.80 -0.42
C ASP A 175 20.42 -12.24 -0.93
N GLY A 176 20.92 -12.34 -2.16
CA GLY A 176 21.24 -13.63 -2.80
C GLY A 176 20.01 -14.50 -3.09
N ARG A 177 18.82 -13.90 -3.22
CA ARG A 177 17.55 -14.60 -3.44
C ARG A 177 16.66 -13.86 -4.45
N ARG A 178 15.68 -14.58 -5.01
CA ARG A 178 14.78 -14.00 -5.98
C ARG A 178 13.47 -13.60 -5.33
N TYR A 179 13.10 -12.32 -5.48
CA TYR A 179 11.76 -11.84 -5.16
C TYR A 179 10.88 -11.85 -6.41
N GLY A 180 9.65 -12.37 -6.26
CA GLY A 180 8.60 -12.27 -7.25
C GLY A 180 7.90 -10.91 -7.14
N SER A 181 7.87 -10.12 -8.21
CA SER A 181 7.05 -8.91 -8.28
C SER A 181 5.70 -9.27 -8.89
N VAL A 182 4.63 -9.15 -8.10
CA VAL A 182 3.29 -9.56 -8.53
C VAL A 182 2.81 -8.67 -9.66
N ALA A 183 2.26 -9.28 -10.71
CA ALA A 183 1.68 -8.58 -11.85
C ALA A 183 0.15 -8.60 -11.80
N GLY A 184 -0.48 -7.59 -12.42
CA GLY A 184 -1.95 -7.47 -12.46
C GLY A 184 -2.55 -6.69 -11.30
N TYR A 185 -1.76 -6.46 -10.25
CA TYR A 185 -2.03 -5.55 -9.14
C TYR A 185 -0.96 -4.49 -9.13
N GLY A 186 -1.28 -3.30 -8.61
CA GLY A 186 -0.35 -2.18 -8.58
C GLY A 186 -1.06 -0.87 -8.33
N GLY A 187 -0.29 0.19 -8.14
CA GLY A 187 -0.75 1.50 -7.75
C GLY A 187 -1.71 2.15 -8.75
N HIS A 188 -2.30 3.22 -8.29
CA HIS A 188 -3.36 3.91 -9.03
C HIS A 188 -3.39 5.41 -8.73
N GLY A 189 -4.10 6.17 -9.53
CA GLY A 189 -4.51 7.52 -9.16
C GLY A 189 -5.48 7.46 -7.98
N ILE A 190 -5.44 8.45 -7.11
CA ILE A 190 -6.33 8.55 -5.95
C ILE A 190 -6.80 10.00 -5.77
N GLY A 191 -7.98 10.21 -5.19
CA GLY A 191 -8.52 11.57 -5.01
C GLY A 191 -9.94 11.55 -4.48
N THR A 192 -10.91 11.92 -5.31
CA THR A 192 -12.35 11.87 -4.99
C THR A 192 -12.94 10.45 -5.14
N ALA A 193 -12.13 9.50 -5.60
CA ALA A 193 -12.40 8.07 -5.56
C ALA A 193 -11.10 7.34 -5.20
N MET A 194 -11.22 6.11 -4.71
CA MET A 194 -10.08 5.28 -4.32
C MET A 194 -9.24 4.93 -5.55
N HIS A 195 -9.78 4.20 -6.48
CA HIS A 195 -9.11 3.82 -7.72
C HIS A 195 -9.47 4.77 -8.86
N MET A 196 -8.47 5.48 -9.35
CA MET A 196 -8.58 6.43 -10.45
C MET A 196 -7.43 6.22 -11.46
N ALA A 197 -7.54 6.80 -12.64
CA ALA A 197 -6.39 6.90 -13.54
C ALA A 197 -5.27 7.78 -12.93
N PRO A 198 -4.00 7.43 -13.19
CA PRO A 198 -3.51 6.32 -14.02
C PRO A 198 -3.26 5.04 -13.20
N TYR A 199 -3.24 3.88 -13.85
CA TYR A 199 -2.67 2.67 -13.25
C TYR A 199 -1.15 2.81 -13.16
N VAL A 200 -0.58 2.47 -11.99
CA VAL A 200 0.86 2.55 -11.69
C VAL A 200 1.43 1.13 -11.59
N ALA A 201 1.99 0.63 -12.67
CA ALA A 201 2.60 -0.69 -12.67
C ALA A 201 3.89 -0.73 -11.83
N ASN A 202 4.14 -1.85 -11.13
CA ASN A 202 5.37 -2.08 -10.37
C ASN A 202 6.57 -2.48 -11.26
N GLN A 203 6.36 -2.60 -12.55
CA GLN A 203 7.39 -2.86 -13.58
C GLN A 203 7.16 -1.93 -14.76
N GLY A 204 8.23 -1.42 -15.36
CA GLY A 204 8.06 -0.48 -16.47
C GLY A 204 9.35 0.09 -17.04
N ARG A 205 9.18 1.05 -17.95
CA ARG A 205 10.30 1.68 -18.66
C ARG A 205 10.38 3.15 -18.32
N ARG A 206 11.58 3.59 -17.90
CA ARG A 206 11.88 4.99 -17.64
C ARG A 206 11.51 5.89 -18.83
N GLY A 207 10.96 7.07 -18.54
CA GLY A 207 10.55 8.06 -19.52
C GLY A 207 9.28 7.73 -20.30
N LYS A 208 8.55 6.66 -19.93
CA LYS A 208 7.29 6.24 -20.57
C LYS A 208 6.07 6.58 -19.70
N GLY A 209 4.89 6.47 -20.30
CA GLY A 209 3.62 6.74 -19.64
C GLY A 209 3.26 8.24 -19.56
N PRO A 210 2.17 8.57 -18.88
CA PRO A 210 1.70 9.93 -18.72
C PRO A 210 2.71 10.78 -17.94
N ARG A 211 2.62 12.10 -18.13
CA ARG A 211 3.39 13.08 -17.38
C ARG A 211 2.78 13.26 -16.00
N LEU A 212 3.62 13.33 -14.99
CA LEU A 212 3.24 13.63 -13.60
C LEU A 212 3.15 15.13 -13.42
N ALA A 213 2.02 15.71 -13.86
CA ALA A 213 1.78 17.14 -13.69
C ALA A 213 1.60 17.48 -12.21
N PRO A 214 1.93 18.71 -11.77
CA PRO A 214 1.52 19.17 -10.45
C PRO A 214 0.01 18.99 -10.23
N GLY A 215 -0.38 18.56 -9.04
CA GLY A 215 -1.74 18.14 -8.71
C GLY A 215 -2.00 16.64 -8.89
N THR A 216 -1.06 15.86 -9.42
CA THR A 216 -1.18 14.40 -9.48
C THR A 216 -1.08 13.80 -8.08
N ALA A 217 -2.00 12.90 -7.72
CA ALA A 217 -1.91 12.07 -6.52
C ALA A 217 -2.02 10.60 -6.90
N LEU A 218 -1.18 9.76 -6.30
CA LEU A 218 -1.01 8.34 -6.63
C LEU A 218 -0.88 7.50 -5.36
N ALA A 219 -1.39 6.28 -5.39
CA ALA A 219 -0.98 5.17 -4.53
C ALA A 219 0.21 4.46 -5.17
N ILE A 220 1.25 4.16 -4.39
CA ILE A 220 2.45 3.44 -4.80
C ILE A 220 2.57 2.21 -3.94
N GLU A 221 2.32 1.02 -4.53
CA GLU A 221 2.04 -0.21 -3.80
C GLU A 221 2.72 -1.44 -4.43
N PRO A 222 4.01 -1.66 -4.24
CA PRO A 222 4.64 -2.91 -4.62
C PRO A 222 4.17 -4.08 -3.75
N MET A 223 3.98 -5.24 -4.41
CA MET A 223 3.68 -6.52 -3.78
C MET A 223 4.76 -7.51 -4.19
N LEU A 224 5.47 -8.05 -3.21
CA LEU A 224 6.57 -9.00 -3.43
C LEU A 224 6.29 -10.35 -2.80
N THR A 225 6.86 -11.40 -3.38
CA THR A 225 6.77 -12.78 -2.88
C THR A 225 8.18 -13.41 -2.74
N LEU A 226 8.36 -14.33 -1.80
CA LEU A 226 9.59 -15.16 -1.69
C LEU A 226 9.70 -16.22 -2.79
N GLY A 227 8.67 -16.37 -3.60
CA GLY A 227 8.60 -17.40 -4.64
C GLY A 227 8.30 -16.80 -6.02
N ARG A 228 7.44 -17.51 -6.74
CA ARG A 228 6.98 -17.08 -8.05
C ARG A 228 5.89 -16.01 -7.91
N PRO A 229 5.86 -15.00 -8.79
CA PRO A 229 4.85 -13.93 -8.71
C PRO A 229 3.43 -14.36 -9.15
N ALA A 230 3.24 -15.64 -9.44
CA ALA A 230 1.96 -16.15 -9.91
C ALA A 230 0.96 -16.29 -8.75
N THR A 231 -0.22 -15.71 -8.93
CA THR A 231 -1.29 -15.68 -7.93
C THR A 231 -2.57 -16.35 -8.41
N ARG A 232 -3.49 -16.58 -7.49
CA ARG A 232 -4.88 -16.97 -7.76
C ARG A 232 -5.80 -16.32 -6.75
N VAL A 233 -7.04 -16.06 -7.13
CA VAL A 233 -8.09 -15.59 -6.24
C VAL A 233 -8.76 -16.79 -5.57
N LEU A 234 -9.07 -16.68 -4.28
CA LEU A 234 -9.79 -17.72 -3.53
C LEU A 234 -11.30 -17.73 -3.84
N ALA A 235 -12.02 -18.72 -3.28
CA ALA A 235 -13.45 -18.88 -3.49
C ALA A 235 -14.30 -17.74 -2.92
N ASP A 236 -13.76 -16.95 -1.98
CA ASP A 236 -14.35 -15.73 -1.44
C ASP A 236 -14.40 -14.57 -2.43
N LYS A 237 -13.78 -14.73 -3.62
CA LYS A 237 -13.70 -13.79 -4.74
C LYS A 237 -12.80 -12.56 -4.48
N TRP A 238 -12.19 -12.45 -3.31
CA TRP A 238 -11.36 -11.33 -2.89
C TRP A 238 -9.92 -11.73 -2.61
N THR A 239 -9.71 -12.66 -1.69
CA THR A 239 -8.37 -13.01 -1.21
C THR A 239 -7.49 -13.54 -2.35
N VAL A 240 -6.38 -12.87 -2.57
CA VAL A 240 -5.38 -13.23 -3.58
C VAL A 240 -4.21 -13.91 -2.88
N VAL A 241 -3.93 -15.16 -3.27
CA VAL A 241 -2.82 -15.94 -2.69
C VAL A 241 -1.77 -16.29 -3.74
N THR A 242 -0.54 -16.53 -3.29
CA THR A 242 0.50 -17.09 -4.15
C THR A 242 0.13 -18.52 -4.58
N LYS A 243 0.50 -18.91 -5.81
CA LYS A 243 0.21 -20.27 -6.31
C LYS A 243 1.09 -21.35 -5.70
N ASP A 244 2.27 -20.98 -5.23
CA ASP A 244 3.28 -21.89 -4.67
C ASP A 244 3.31 -21.88 -3.14
N GLY A 245 2.42 -21.12 -2.48
CA GLY A 245 2.35 -21.02 -1.01
C GLY A 245 3.46 -20.15 -0.41
N ALA A 246 4.24 -19.45 -1.24
CA ALA A 246 5.31 -18.59 -0.76
C ALA A 246 4.75 -17.36 -0.03
N ARG A 247 5.48 -16.89 0.99
CA ARG A 247 5.15 -15.66 1.73
C ARG A 247 5.13 -14.44 0.82
N ALA A 248 4.25 -13.49 1.13
CA ALA A 248 4.10 -12.24 0.40
C ALA A 248 4.13 -11.03 1.34
N ALA A 249 4.63 -9.89 0.84
CA ALA A 249 4.61 -8.61 1.52
C ALA A 249 4.00 -7.54 0.62
N HIS A 250 3.28 -6.61 1.24
CA HIS A 250 2.63 -5.47 0.61
C HIS A 250 2.96 -4.19 1.39
N TRP A 251 3.49 -3.19 0.71
CA TRP A 251 3.72 -1.86 1.26
C TRP A 251 3.13 -0.79 0.35
N GLU A 252 2.54 0.22 0.94
CA GLU A 252 1.88 1.26 0.19
C GLU A 252 1.89 2.60 0.89
N HIS A 253 2.02 3.66 0.10
CA HIS A 253 1.69 5.03 0.49
C HIS A 253 0.98 5.79 -0.62
N SER A 254 0.01 6.63 -0.24
CA SER A 254 -0.51 7.68 -1.10
C SER A 254 0.43 8.88 -1.10
N ILE A 255 0.71 9.42 -2.29
CA ILE A 255 1.55 10.61 -2.49
C ILE A 255 0.81 11.71 -3.24
N GLY A 256 1.16 12.96 -2.96
CA GLY A 256 0.73 14.13 -3.73
C GLY A 256 1.94 14.82 -4.36
N ILE A 257 1.84 15.18 -5.63
CA ILE A 257 2.89 15.88 -6.38
C ILE A 257 2.43 17.33 -6.59
N GLY A 258 3.13 18.28 -5.96
CA GLY A 258 2.93 19.71 -6.15
C GLY A 258 3.89 20.31 -7.18
N GLU A 259 3.91 21.64 -7.29
CA GLU A 259 4.85 22.35 -8.17
C GLU A 259 6.29 22.24 -7.68
N ASP A 260 6.51 22.31 -6.36
CA ASP A 260 7.82 22.38 -5.72
C ASP A 260 8.39 21.00 -5.33
N GLY A 261 7.59 19.92 -5.47
CA GLY A 261 8.00 18.57 -5.06
C GLY A 261 6.83 17.68 -4.71
N LEU A 262 7.12 16.59 -3.98
CA LEU A 262 6.12 15.63 -3.52
C LEU A 262 5.96 15.68 -1.99
N CYS A 263 4.80 15.25 -1.52
CA CYS A 263 4.51 14.92 -0.13
C CYS A 263 3.96 13.49 -0.07
N VAL A 264 4.41 12.69 0.91
CA VAL A 264 3.80 11.39 1.18
C VAL A 264 2.62 11.61 2.13
N LEU A 265 1.42 11.55 1.56
CA LEU A 265 0.19 11.96 2.24
C LEU A 265 -0.13 11.11 3.47
N THR A 266 0.20 9.82 3.41
CA THR A 266 -0.08 8.82 4.45
C THR A 266 1.10 8.54 5.38
N ALA A 267 2.26 9.20 5.22
CA ALA A 267 3.35 9.12 6.17
C ALA A 267 3.21 10.22 7.24
N PRO A 268 3.36 9.94 8.56
CA PRO A 268 3.16 10.93 9.62
C PRO A 268 4.00 12.21 9.44
N ASP A 269 5.24 12.06 8.96
CA ASP A 269 6.22 13.13 8.72
C ASP A 269 6.26 13.64 7.26
N GLY A 270 5.21 13.35 6.47
CA GLY A 270 5.17 13.69 5.04
C GLY A 270 6.17 12.90 4.18
N GLY A 271 6.80 11.86 4.75
CA GLY A 271 7.78 10.99 4.09
C GLY A 271 9.23 11.40 4.31
N ALA A 272 9.51 12.31 5.24
CA ALA A 272 10.87 12.82 5.47
C ALA A 272 11.87 11.72 5.85
N ALA A 273 11.49 10.80 6.73
CA ALA A 273 12.34 9.68 7.15
C ALA A 273 12.59 8.69 6.01
N GLY A 274 11.52 8.25 5.32
CA GLY A 274 11.60 7.26 4.25
C GLY A 274 12.33 7.75 2.99
N LEU A 275 12.23 9.03 2.67
CA LEU A 275 12.86 9.64 1.49
C LEU A 275 14.32 10.08 1.72
N ARG A 276 14.71 10.31 2.98
CA ARG A 276 16.08 10.75 3.34
C ARG A 276 17.19 9.87 2.76
N PRO A 277 17.10 8.51 2.78
CA PRO A 277 18.14 7.65 2.20
C PRO A 277 18.35 7.86 0.69
N PHE A 278 17.36 8.44 0.01
CA PHE A 278 17.38 8.68 -1.43
C PHE A 278 17.67 10.15 -1.79
N GLY A 279 18.01 10.99 -0.80
CA GLY A 279 18.34 12.40 -1.00
C GLY A 279 17.16 13.26 -1.48
N VAL A 280 15.92 12.83 -1.18
CA VAL A 280 14.70 13.57 -1.53
C VAL A 280 14.13 14.19 -0.25
N THR A 281 13.86 15.50 -0.31
CA THR A 281 13.17 16.23 0.76
C THR A 281 11.73 16.45 0.32
N PRO A 282 10.73 15.93 1.07
CA PRO A 282 9.33 16.18 0.75
C PRO A 282 8.96 17.64 1.02
N VAL A 283 7.93 18.13 0.32
CA VAL A 283 7.32 19.43 0.60
C VAL A 283 6.25 19.28 1.69
N SER A 284 6.09 20.27 2.55
CA SER A 284 5.01 20.30 3.54
C SER A 284 3.69 20.69 2.88
N LEU A 285 2.64 19.94 3.25
CA LEU A 285 1.23 20.24 2.97
C LEU A 285 0.43 20.48 4.27
N ASP A 286 1.12 20.44 5.43
CA ASP A 286 0.54 20.71 6.74
C ASP A 286 0.36 22.23 6.94
#